data_acf85bc42c44870a48dcac34aa67541a
#
_entry.id   acf85bc42c44870a48dcac34aa67541a
#
_cell.length_a   1.000
_cell.length_b   1.000
_cell.length_c   1.000
_cell.angle_alpha   90.00
_cell.angle_beta   90.00
_cell.angle_gamma   90.00
#
_symmetry.space_group_name_H-M   'P 1'
#
loop_
_entity.id
_entity.type
_entity.pdbx_description
1 polymer ?
#
loop_
_entity_poly.entity_id
_entity_poly.type
_entity_poly.pdbx_seq_one_letter_code
_entity_poly.pdbx_strand_id
1 'polypeptide(L)'
;DKVIKDTCDNFKYNGLDNLKPNKSYLFISNHRDITLDPAFLNLALHKNNFSTVNIAVGSNLMDQKWAADLMRLNKSFIIPRTGISKREIYKSLNNVSEFIYEKLKIDNESIWIAQREGRAKDGMDITDPAILKMIHLVKRKEISVSAFFNQMRVIPISISYEFDPNDLNKALEIYKKKKDGFYKKENREDLESISRGISGFKGSVVLNIGKQINFIHDSYEAAADEITKQISNQFYNHSTNIDAKSIINNKINLSDNNYFSERLKNQPEEVIEIMLNQYANSVL
;
A
#
# COMPACT_ATOMS: atom_id res chain seq x y z
N ASP A 1 7.44 -14.27 -10.44
CA ASP A 1 7.58 -14.27 -11.91
C ASP A 1 6.34 -14.80 -12.64
N LYS A 2 5.70 -15.91 -12.20
CA LYS A 2 4.51 -16.47 -12.89
C LYS A 2 3.35 -15.47 -12.95
N VAL A 3 2.98 -14.85 -11.83
CA VAL A 3 1.91 -13.83 -11.79
C VAL A 3 2.17 -12.71 -12.82
N ILE A 4 3.41 -12.22 -12.91
CA ILE A 4 3.74 -11.18 -13.89
C ILE A 4 3.54 -11.66 -15.31
N LYS A 5 4.08 -12.86 -15.64
CA LYS A 5 3.95 -13.42 -17.00
C LYS A 5 2.51 -13.65 -17.42
N ASP A 6 1.65 -14.06 -16.49
CA ASP A 6 0.30 -14.47 -16.77
C ASP A 6 -0.70 -13.28 -16.72
N THR A 7 -0.37 -12.19 -16.02
CA THR A 7 -1.35 -11.13 -15.70
C THR A 7 -0.87 -9.70 -15.88
N CYS A 8 0.37 -9.49 -16.33
CA CYS A 8 0.90 -8.15 -16.61
C CYS A 8 1.50 -8.10 -18.02
N ASP A 9 1.28 -7.00 -18.74
CA ASP A 9 1.99 -6.72 -19.98
C ASP A 9 3.46 -6.40 -19.70
N ASN A 10 3.71 -5.67 -18.63
CA ASN A 10 5.06 -5.39 -18.15
C ASN A 10 5.07 -5.07 -16.65
N PHE A 11 6.24 -5.26 -16.05
CA PHE A 11 6.56 -4.78 -14.70
C PHE A 11 7.85 -3.96 -14.77
N LYS A 12 7.72 -2.66 -14.48
CA LYS A 12 8.83 -1.72 -14.42
C LYS A 12 9.10 -1.34 -12.97
N TYR A 13 10.38 -1.23 -12.62
CA TYR A 13 10.79 -0.71 -11.32
C TYR A 13 11.98 0.23 -11.49
N ASN A 14 11.96 1.34 -10.74
CA ASN A 14 12.95 2.41 -10.81
C ASN A 14 13.47 2.74 -9.42
N GLY A 15 14.64 3.37 -9.33
CA GLY A 15 15.17 3.92 -8.09
C GLY A 15 15.90 2.92 -7.20
N LEU A 16 16.28 1.75 -7.69
CA LEU A 16 17.13 0.81 -6.97
C LEU A 16 18.52 1.39 -6.63
N ASP A 17 19.00 2.33 -7.43
CA ASP A 17 20.23 3.10 -7.21
C ASP A 17 20.18 4.02 -5.99
N ASN A 18 18.98 4.32 -5.49
CA ASN A 18 18.79 5.01 -4.21
C ASN A 18 19.15 4.13 -3.00
N LEU A 19 19.25 2.81 -3.20
CA LEU A 19 19.55 1.85 -2.14
C LEU A 19 21.04 1.49 -2.14
N LYS A 20 21.58 1.29 -0.94
CA LYS A 20 22.96 0.79 -0.78
C LYS A 20 22.92 -0.66 -0.31
N PRO A 21 23.73 -1.56 -0.90
CA PRO A 21 23.90 -2.91 -0.39
C PRO A 21 24.28 -2.86 1.11
N ASN A 22 23.86 -3.85 1.86
CA ASN A 22 24.15 -3.99 3.29
C ASN A 22 23.60 -2.87 4.21
N LYS A 23 22.57 -2.15 3.75
CA LYS A 23 21.80 -1.22 4.59
C LYS A 23 20.36 -1.69 4.70
N SER A 24 19.79 -1.53 5.88
CA SER A 24 18.37 -1.72 6.13
C SER A 24 17.59 -0.43 5.88
N TYR A 25 16.35 -0.56 5.46
CA TYR A 25 15.45 0.53 5.14
C TYR A 25 14.04 0.26 5.66
N LEU A 26 13.38 1.32 6.11
CA LEU A 26 11.94 1.31 6.35
C LEU A 26 11.23 1.78 5.08
N PHE A 27 10.72 0.84 4.29
CA PHE A 27 9.92 1.15 3.11
C PHE A 27 8.49 1.45 3.52
N ILE A 28 8.03 2.67 3.27
CA ILE A 28 6.64 3.10 3.48
C ILE A 28 6.01 3.29 2.10
N SER A 29 4.92 2.57 1.85
CA SER A 29 4.32 2.45 0.52
C SER A 29 2.86 2.87 0.52
N ASN A 30 2.39 3.45 -0.60
CA ASN A 30 0.97 3.38 -0.87
C ASN A 30 0.51 1.92 -0.96
N HIS A 31 -0.79 1.67 -0.84
CA HIS A 31 -1.31 0.30 -0.74
C HIS A 31 -2.52 0.11 -1.65
N ARG A 32 -2.31 -0.63 -2.73
CA ARG A 32 -3.30 -0.90 -3.79
C ARG A 32 -3.79 -2.35 -3.77
N ASP A 33 -2.89 -3.32 -3.53
CA ASP A 33 -3.21 -4.74 -3.46
C ASP A 33 -2.72 -5.37 -2.15
N ILE A 34 -3.49 -6.32 -1.60
CA ILE A 34 -3.23 -6.89 -0.27
C ILE A 34 -1.87 -7.60 -0.21
N THR A 35 -1.52 -8.33 -1.27
CA THR A 35 -0.34 -9.20 -1.29
C THR A 35 0.70 -8.78 -2.31
N LEU A 36 0.26 -8.17 -3.43
CA LEU A 36 1.16 -7.94 -4.56
C LEU A 36 2.05 -6.72 -4.37
N ASP A 37 1.63 -5.69 -3.64
CA ASP A 37 2.48 -4.50 -3.43
C ASP A 37 3.85 -4.88 -2.82
N PRO A 38 3.92 -5.54 -1.66
CA PRO A 38 5.20 -5.99 -1.12
C PRO A 38 5.84 -7.11 -1.94
N ALA A 39 5.06 -7.94 -2.64
CA ALA A 39 5.60 -9.01 -3.48
C ALA A 39 6.36 -8.45 -4.71
N PHE A 40 5.85 -7.39 -5.35
CA PHE A 40 6.54 -6.70 -6.44
C PHE A 40 7.82 -6.03 -5.95
N LEU A 41 7.81 -5.39 -4.77
CA LEU A 41 9.02 -4.84 -4.17
C LEU A 41 10.05 -5.95 -3.91
N ASN A 42 9.64 -7.06 -3.26
CA ASN A 42 10.53 -8.17 -2.97
C ASN A 42 11.11 -8.80 -4.25
N LEU A 43 10.33 -8.87 -5.32
CA LEU A 43 10.82 -9.36 -6.60
C LEU A 43 11.86 -8.41 -7.22
N ALA A 44 11.61 -7.10 -7.19
CA ALA A 44 12.56 -6.10 -7.68
C ALA A 44 13.88 -6.15 -6.89
N LEU A 45 13.80 -6.23 -5.56
CA LEU A 45 14.95 -6.36 -4.68
C LEU A 45 15.73 -7.65 -4.97
N HIS A 46 15.05 -8.79 -5.01
CA HIS A 46 15.68 -10.11 -5.24
C HIS A 46 16.37 -10.19 -6.60
N LYS A 47 15.73 -9.71 -7.67
CA LYS A 47 16.33 -9.67 -9.03
C LYS A 47 17.61 -8.84 -9.12
N ASN A 48 17.82 -7.93 -8.17
CA ASN A 48 18.98 -7.05 -8.13
C ASN A 48 19.91 -7.33 -6.94
N ASN A 49 19.87 -8.56 -6.39
CA ASN A 49 20.73 -9.06 -5.32
C ASN A 49 20.62 -8.29 -3.98
N PHE A 50 19.47 -7.65 -3.73
CA PHE A 50 19.14 -7.13 -2.43
C PHE A 50 18.38 -8.17 -1.60
N SER A 51 18.50 -8.09 -0.28
CA SER A 51 17.70 -8.89 0.63
C SER A 51 16.22 -8.49 0.56
N THR A 52 15.33 -9.47 0.65
CA THR A 52 13.88 -9.25 0.74
C THR A 52 13.50 -8.65 2.09
N VAL A 53 12.37 -7.95 2.14
CA VAL A 53 11.90 -7.23 3.32
C VAL A 53 11.03 -8.10 4.24
N ASN A 54 10.96 -7.73 5.52
CA ASN A 54 9.93 -8.19 6.44
C ASN A 54 8.65 -7.37 6.18
N ILE A 55 7.50 -8.06 6.04
CA ILE A 55 6.25 -7.45 5.59
C ILE A 55 5.27 -7.28 6.75
N ALA A 56 4.84 -6.05 7.01
CA ALA A 56 3.79 -5.77 7.99
C ALA A 56 2.41 -6.14 7.43
N VAL A 57 1.68 -7.01 8.14
CA VAL A 57 0.33 -7.46 7.74
C VAL A 57 -0.67 -7.30 8.87
N GLY A 58 -1.91 -6.95 8.56
CA GLY A 58 -2.97 -6.87 9.56
C GLY A 58 -3.42 -8.25 10.05
N SER A 59 -3.80 -8.36 11.32
CA SER A 59 -4.21 -9.62 11.95
C SER A 59 -5.41 -10.31 11.28
N ASN A 60 -6.29 -9.55 10.61
CA ASN A 60 -7.46 -10.08 9.89
C ASN A 60 -7.12 -11.05 8.74
N LEU A 61 -5.88 -11.04 8.24
CA LEU A 61 -5.45 -11.94 7.17
C LEU A 61 -5.00 -13.32 7.67
N MET A 62 -4.94 -13.51 9.00
CA MET A 62 -4.47 -14.75 9.65
C MET A 62 -5.57 -15.75 9.95
N ASP A 63 -6.83 -15.44 9.66
CA ASP A 63 -7.98 -16.30 9.98
C ASP A 63 -7.98 -17.63 9.20
N GLN A 64 -7.25 -17.70 8.09
CA GLN A 64 -7.09 -18.90 7.29
C GLN A 64 -5.66 -19.44 7.41
N LYS A 65 -5.53 -20.71 7.85
CA LYS A 65 -4.23 -21.34 8.12
C LYS A 65 -3.28 -21.28 6.92
N TRP A 66 -3.76 -21.61 5.71
CA TRP A 66 -2.91 -21.59 4.51
C TRP A 66 -2.41 -20.18 4.16
N ALA A 67 -3.24 -19.15 4.35
CA ALA A 67 -2.86 -17.76 4.11
C ALA A 67 -1.84 -17.28 5.16
N ALA A 68 -2.05 -17.66 6.43
CA ALA A 68 -1.10 -17.40 7.50
C ALA A 68 0.26 -18.06 7.23
N ASP A 69 0.27 -19.30 6.77
CA ASP A 69 1.50 -20.03 6.46
C ASP A 69 2.23 -19.41 5.25
N LEU A 70 1.49 -19.02 4.21
CA LEU A 70 2.07 -18.30 3.06
C LEU A 70 2.70 -16.95 3.48
N MET A 71 2.04 -16.20 4.36
CA MET A 71 2.56 -14.94 4.86
C MET A 71 3.81 -15.12 5.72
N ARG A 72 3.83 -16.15 6.58
CA ARG A 72 5.03 -16.50 7.37
C ARG A 72 6.22 -16.85 6.48
N LEU A 73 6.00 -17.62 5.42
CA LEU A 73 7.05 -17.96 4.44
C LEU A 73 7.62 -16.70 3.73
N ASN A 74 6.84 -15.64 3.63
CA ASN A 74 7.26 -14.36 3.07
C ASN A 74 7.76 -13.35 4.13
N LYS A 75 8.27 -13.81 5.28
CA LYS A 75 8.77 -12.95 6.37
C LYS A 75 7.74 -11.96 6.88
N SER A 76 6.45 -12.31 6.89
CA SER A 76 5.42 -11.39 7.38
C SER A 76 5.34 -11.41 8.90
N PHE A 77 5.14 -10.23 9.50
CA PHE A 77 4.80 -10.05 10.92
C PHE A 77 3.45 -9.36 11.07
N ILE A 78 2.79 -9.61 12.21
CA ILE A 78 1.40 -9.23 12.42
C ILE A 78 1.31 -7.90 13.15
N ILE A 79 0.54 -6.95 12.59
CA ILE A 79 0.07 -5.77 13.31
C ILE A 79 -1.32 -6.08 13.88
N PRO A 80 -1.49 -6.10 15.21
CA PRO A 80 -2.78 -6.35 15.83
C PRO A 80 -3.74 -5.18 15.59
N ARG A 81 -4.96 -5.50 15.18
CA ARG A 81 -6.03 -4.50 14.93
C ARG A 81 -7.05 -4.44 16.05
N THR A 82 -7.19 -5.53 16.79
CA THR A 82 -8.17 -5.67 17.86
C THR A 82 -7.50 -6.24 19.09
N GLY A 83 -7.99 -5.87 20.25
CA GLY A 83 -7.57 -6.39 21.54
C GLY A 83 -8.72 -6.33 22.53
N ILE A 84 -8.64 -7.11 23.62
CA ILE A 84 -9.68 -7.18 24.64
C ILE A 84 -9.74 -5.87 25.44
N SER A 85 -8.59 -5.18 25.59
CA SER A 85 -8.49 -3.93 26.33
C SER A 85 -7.50 -2.94 25.70
N LYS A 86 -7.64 -1.65 26.02
CA LYS A 86 -6.69 -0.60 25.59
C LYS A 86 -5.26 -0.91 26.02
N ARG A 87 -5.07 -1.52 27.19
CA ARG A 87 -3.75 -1.88 27.72
C ARG A 87 -3.11 -2.99 26.90
N GLU A 88 -3.90 -3.99 26.48
CA GLU A 88 -3.41 -5.08 25.64
C GLU A 88 -3.06 -4.61 24.24
N ILE A 89 -3.91 -3.76 23.63
CA ILE A 89 -3.60 -3.14 22.35
C ILE A 89 -2.28 -2.36 22.43
N TYR A 90 -2.12 -1.51 23.46
CA TYR A 90 -0.89 -0.75 23.67
C TYR A 90 0.34 -1.65 23.79
N LYS A 91 0.26 -2.73 24.62
CA LYS A 91 1.34 -3.70 24.79
C LYS A 91 1.70 -4.38 23.46
N SER A 92 0.69 -4.79 22.70
CA SER A 92 0.89 -5.44 21.41
C SER A 92 1.53 -4.49 20.37
N LEU A 93 1.08 -3.23 20.31
CA LEU A 93 1.69 -2.23 19.44
C LEU A 93 3.13 -1.88 19.87
N ASN A 94 3.42 -1.88 21.17
CA ASN A 94 4.79 -1.70 21.66
C ASN A 94 5.70 -2.84 21.22
N ASN A 95 5.25 -4.09 21.30
CA ASN A 95 6.01 -5.25 20.81
C ASN A 95 6.27 -5.16 19.29
N VAL A 96 5.28 -4.69 18.51
CA VAL A 96 5.46 -4.44 17.06
C VAL A 96 6.50 -3.36 16.82
N SER A 97 6.44 -2.25 17.56
CA SER A 97 7.43 -1.16 17.48
C SER A 97 8.84 -1.63 17.81
N GLU A 98 8.98 -2.45 18.86
CA GLU A 98 10.24 -3.06 19.28
C GLU A 98 10.78 -3.98 18.18
N PHE A 99 9.97 -4.89 17.65
CA PHE A 99 10.32 -5.76 16.53
C PHE A 99 10.83 -4.96 15.31
N ILE A 100 10.12 -3.88 14.93
CA ILE A 100 10.52 -3.02 13.81
C ILE A 100 11.88 -2.39 14.09
N TYR A 101 12.09 -1.87 15.31
CA TYR A 101 13.34 -1.26 15.70
C TYR A 101 14.50 -2.26 15.67
N GLU A 102 14.32 -3.45 16.26
CA GLU A 102 15.33 -4.51 16.27
C GLU A 102 15.71 -4.95 14.86
N LYS A 103 14.71 -5.22 14.00
CA LYS A 103 14.96 -5.62 12.61
C LYS A 103 15.79 -4.60 11.85
N LEU A 104 15.44 -3.33 11.95
CA LEU A 104 16.13 -2.27 11.23
C LEU A 104 17.51 -1.93 11.83
N LYS A 105 17.67 -1.95 13.15
CA LYS A 105 18.87 -1.41 13.81
C LYS A 105 19.84 -2.45 14.28
N ILE A 106 19.38 -3.65 14.64
CA ILE A 106 20.20 -4.73 15.17
C ILE A 106 20.45 -5.77 14.10
N ASP A 107 19.39 -6.31 13.50
CA ASP A 107 19.47 -7.37 12.50
C ASP A 107 19.88 -6.86 11.10
N ASN A 108 19.81 -5.53 10.90
CA ASN A 108 20.05 -4.87 9.60
C ASN A 108 19.16 -5.43 8.48
N GLU A 109 17.90 -5.77 8.81
CA GLU A 109 16.89 -6.24 7.89
C GLU A 109 15.89 -5.14 7.57
N SER A 110 15.49 -5.03 6.30
CA SER A 110 14.52 -4.04 5.85
C SER A 110 13.08 -4.45 6.15
N ILE A 111 12.22 -3.45 6.29
CA ILE A 111 10.78 -3.62 6.55
C ILE A 111 9.97 -2.88 5.49
N TRP A 112 8.87 -3.51 5.04
CA TRP A 112 7.82 -2.88 4.27
C TRP A 112 6.56 -2.71 5.13
N ILE A 113 6.00 -1.52 5.10
CA ILE A 113 4.73 -1.19 5.74
C ILE A 113 3.90 -0.26 4.85
N ALA A 114 2.59 -0.48 4.82
CA ALA A 114 1.67 0.43 4.15
C ALA A 114 1.59 1.78 4.89
N GLN A 115 1.44 2.86 4.15
CA GLN A 115 1.36 4.23 4.69
C GLN A 115 0.12 4.48 5.56
N ARG A 116 -0.89 3.64 5.50
CA ARG A 116 -2.10 3.67 6.33
C ARG A 116 -2.70 2.28 6.50
N GLU A 117 -3.61 2.14 7.42
CA GLU A 117 -4.40 0.93 7.56
C GLU A 117 -5.34 0.74 6.36
N GLY A 118 -5.26 -0.45 5.76
CA GLY A 118 -6.07 -0.82 4.60
C GLY A 118 -5.62 -0.20 3.28
N ARG A 119 -6.19 -0.72 2.18
CA ARG A 119 -5.89 -0.26 0.82
C ARG A 119 -6.54 1.09 0.54
N ALA A 120 -5.90 1.90 -0.31
CA ALA A 120 -6.51 3.08 -0.89
C ALA A 120 -7.60 2.63 -1.88
N LYS A 121 -8.87 2.94 -1.56
CA LYS A 121 -10.03 2.57 -2.37
C LYS A 121 -10.60 3.75 -3.16
N ASP A 122 -10.17 4.94 -2.79
CA ASP A 122 -10.57 6.23 -3.37
C ASP A 122 -9.50 6.85 -4.26
N GLY A 123 -8.37 6.17 -4.42
CA GLY A 123 -7.23 6.70 -5.17
C GLY A 123 -6.36 7.71 -4.41
N MET A 124 -6.76 8.09 -3.18
CA MET A 124 -6.02 9.05 -2.35
C MET A 124 -4.95 8.33 -1.52
N ASP A 125 -3.69 8.59 -1.81
CA ASP A 125 -2.55 7.98 -1.14
C ASP A 125 -2.03 8.89 -0.01
N ILE A 126 -2.79 8.95 1.09
CA ILE A 126 -2.49 9.80 2.26
C ILE A 126 -1.89 8.93 3.36
N THR A 127 -0.76 9.37 3.91
CA THR A 127 -0.09 8.71 5.04
C THR A 127 -0.80 9.03 6.35
N ASP A 128 -1.13 7.98 7.12
CA ASP A 128 -1.73 8.15 8.44
C ASP A 128 -0.64 8.36 9.50
N PRO A 129 -0.64 9.50 10.22
CA PRO A 129 0.29 9.73 11.33
C PRO A 129 0.24 8.64 12.42
N ALA A 130 -0.87 7.91 12.54
CA ALA A 130 -1.01 6.81 13.51
C ALA A 130 -0.02 5.67 13.24
N ILE A 131 0.30 5.38 11.97
CA ILE A 131 1.32 4.38 11.60
C ILE A 131 2.69 4.83 12.12
N LEU A 132 3.03 6.10 11.96
CA LEU A 132 4.31 6.64 12.43
C LEU A 132 4.38 6.64 13.97
N LYS A 133 3.28 7.00 14.64
CA LYS A 133 3.17 6.93 16.11
C LYS A 133 3.38 5.50 16.61
N MET A 134 2.83 4.51 15.92
CA MET A 134 3.02 3.10 16.23
C MET A 134 4.49 2.68 16.06
N ILE A 135 5.12 3.00 14.92
CA ILE A 135 6.50 2.61 14.64
C ILE A 135 7.48 3.22 15.66
N HIS A 136 7.26 4.47 16.07
CA HIS A 136 8.14 5.18 17.01
C HIS A 136 7.88 4.83 18.49
N LEU A 137 6.84 4.07 18.81
CA LEU A 137 6.32 3.88 20.17
C LEU A 137 7.38 3.46 21.19
N VAL A 138 8.26 2.52 20.82
CA VAL A 138 9.33 1.98 21.70
C VAL A 138 10.37 3.03 22.08
N LYS A 139 10.66 4.00 21.20
CA LYS A 139 11.71 5.00 21.38
C LYS A 139 11.21 6.43 21.57
N ARG A 140 9.89 6.65 21.60
CA ARG A 140 9.27 7.98 21.62
C ARG A 140 9.65 8.89 22.81
N LYS A 141 10.15 8.29 23.90
CA LYS A 141 10.62 9.04 25.10
C LYS A 141 12.11 9.35 25.05
N GLU A 142 12.87 8.70 24.15
CA GLU A 142 14.33 8.76 24.10
C GLU A 142 14.81 9.57 22.89
N ILE A 143 14.10 9.50 21.78
CA ILE A 143 14.52 10.05 20.48
C ILE A 143 13.38 10.90 19.92
N SER A 144 13.68 12.05 19.33
CA SER A 144 12.70 12.89 18.65
C SER A 144 12.19 12.24 17.35
N VAL A 145 11.04 12.69 16.85
CA VAL A 145 10.40 12.11 15.63
C VAL A 145 11.35 12.17 14.45
N SER A 146 11.91 13.35 14.16
CA SER A 146 12.81 13.54 13.02
C SER A 146 14.08 12.69 13.15
N ALA A 147 14.73 12.69 14.31
CA ALA A 147 15.92 11.91 14.55
C ALA A 147 15.65 10.39 14.43
N PHE A 148 14.52 9.92 14.95
CA PHE A 148 14.14 8.52 14.85
C PHE A 148 13.95 8.09 13.40
N PHE A 149 13.09 8.76 12.61
CA PHE A 149 12.82 8.36 11.23
C PHE A 149 14.03 8.54 10.31
N ASN A 150 14.91 9.50 10.57
CA ASN A 150 16.20 9.62 9.87
C ASN A 150 17.10 8.41 10.15
N GLN A 151 17.11 7.90 11.38
CA GLN A 151 17.84 6.68 11.74
C GLN A 151 17.25 5.42 11.12
N MET A 152 15.92 5.36 10.91
CA MET A 152 15.22 4.23 10.28
C MET A 152 15.40 4.20 8.76
N ARG A 153 15.97 5.24 8.14
CA ARG A 153 16.19 5.37 6.69
C ARG A 153 14.92 5.12 5.90
N VAL A 154 13.93 5.99 6.12
CA VAL A 154 12.63 5.87 5.44
C VAL A 154 12.79 6.07 3.94
N ILE A 155 12.33 5.10 3.16
CA ILE A 155 12.25 5.13 1.70
C ILE A 155 10.77 5.12 1.29
N PRO A 156 10.27 6.16 0.62
CA PRO A 156 8.91 6.17 0.10
C PRO A 156 8.82 5.25 -1.13
N ILE A 157 7.81 4.42 -1.18
CA ILE A 157 7.51 3.54 -2.30
C ILE A 157 6.18 3.94 -2.92
N SER A 158 6.16 4.08 -4.24
CA SER A 158 4.94 4.22 -5.00
C SER A 158 4.76 3.03 -5.93
N ILE A 159 3.60 2.39 -5.87
CA ILE A 159 3.20 1.35 -6.81
C ILE A 159 1.90 1.74 -7.51
N SER A 160 1.88 1.57 -8.83
CA SER A 160 0.72 1.85 -9.66
C SER A 160 0.41 0.68 -10.57
N TYR A 161 -0.88 0.44 -10.79
CA TYR A 161 -1.44 -0.59 -11.66
C TYR A 161 -2.25 0.10 -12.75
N GLU A 162 -2.03 -0.26 -14.01
CA GLU A 162 -2.83 0.25 -15.12
C GLU A 162 -4.30 -0.18 -14.97
N PHE A 163 -4.50 -1.45 -14.60
CA PHE A 163 -5.81 -2.00 -14.26
C PHE A 163 -5.77 -2.61 -12.87
N ASP A 164 -6.62 -2.14 -11.97
CA ASP A 164 -6.74 -2.74 -10.64
C ASP A 164 -7.80 -3.85 -10.67
N PRO A 165 -7.45 -5.13 -10.48
CA PRO A 165 -8.42 -6.22 -10.54
C PRO A 165 -9.55 -6.12 -9.50
N ASN A 166 -9.36 -5.29 -8.48
CA ASN A 166 -10.32 -5.08 -7.39
C ASN A 166 -11.06 -3.73 -7.45
N ASP A 167 -10.91 -2.96 -8.52
CA ASP A 167 -11.44 -1.59 -8.64
C ASP A 167 -12.95 -1.51 -8.40
N LEU A 168 -13.75 -2.30 -9.10
CA LEU A 168 -15.20 -2.32 -8.95
C LEU A 168 -15.62 -2.74 -7.53
N ASN A 169 -14.95 -3.73 -6.94
CA ASN A 169 -15.24 -4.15 -5.57
C ASN A 169 -14.91 -3.06 -4.54
N LYS A 170 -13.83 -2.31 -4.76
CA LYS A 170 -13.48 -1.14 -3.95
C LYS A 170 -14.53 -0.03 -4.07
N ALA A 171 -15.01 0.23 -5.29
CA ALA A 171 -16.06 1.21 -5.54
C ALA A 171 -17.39 0.82 -4.87
N LEU A 172 -17.79 -0.44 -5.00
CA LEU A 172 -18.98 -0.98 -4.35
C LEU A 172 -18.91 -0.93 -2.82
N GLU A 173 -17.74 -1.18 -2.23
CA GLU A 173 -17.54 -1.05 -0.78
C GLU A 173 -17.74 0.41 -0.32
N ILE A 174 -17.15 1.38 -1.03
CA ILE A 174 -17.34 2.80 -0.73
C ILE A 174 -18.81 3.21 -0.89
N TYR A 175 -19.45 2.78 -1.98
CA TYR A 175 -20.85 3.06 -2.25
C TYR A 175 -21.76 2.54 -1.13
N LYS A 176 -21.61 1.26 -0.75
CA LYS A 176 -22.38 0.66 0.35
C LYS A 176 -22.15 1.40 1.67
N LYS A 177 -20.89 1.74 1.98
CA LYS A 177 -20.56 2.50 3.18
C LYS A 177 -21.20 3.89 3.21
N LYS A 178 -21.25 4.58 2.05
CA LYS A 178 -21.93 5.88 1.94
C LYS A 178 -23.44 5.76 2.10
N LYS A 179 -24.03 4.72 1.47
CA LYS A 179 -25.48 4.51 1.46
C LYS A 179 -26.03 4.04 2.82
N ASP A 180 -25.33 3.08 3.46
CA ASP A 180 -25.82 2.40 4.66
C ASP A 180 -25.17 2.95 5.95
N GLY A 181 -24.23 3.90 5.86
CA GLY A 181 -23.47 4.47 6.97
C GLY A 181 -22.35 3.56 7.50
N PHE A 182 -22.35 2.28 7.15
CA PHE A 182 -21.33 1.30 7.53
C PHE A 182 -21.14 0.26 6.43
N TYR A 183 -20.01 -0.45 6.47
CA TYR A 183 -19.78 -1.62 5.62
C TYR A 183 -19.22 -2.76 6.48
N LYS A 184 -19.91 -3.88 6.48
CA LYS A 184 -19.44 -5.11 7.10
C LYS A 184 -18.92 -6.04 6.01
N LYS A 185 -17.64 -6.36 6.05
CA LYS A 185 -17.07 -7.33 5.13
C LYS A 185 -17.71 -8.68 5.29
N GLU A 186 -17.96 -9.33 4.16
CA GLU A 186 -18.41 -10.72 4.14
C GLU A 186 -17.26 -11.67 4.51
N ASN A 187 -17.64 -12.85 4.97
CA ASN A 187 -16.67 -13.91 5.26
C ASN A 187 -15.95 -14.27 3.94
N ARG A 188 -14.61 -14.33 3.95
CA ARG A 188 -13.73 -14.60 2.80
C ARG A 188 -13.53 -13.46 1.80
N GLU A 189 -14.12 -12.29 1.96
CA GLU A 189 -13.96 -11.17 1.03
C GLU A 189 -12.49 -10.77 0.81
N ASP A 190 -11.67 -10.77 1.87
CA ASP A 190 -10.24 -10.50 1.74
C ASP A 190 -9.51 -11.60 0.93
N LEU A 191 -9.90 -12.88 1.09
CA LEU A 191 -9.33 -13.99 0.31
C LEU A 191 -9.72 -13.92 -1.17
N GLU A 192 -10.96 -13.58 -1.47
CA GLU A 192 -11.42 -13.37 -2.84
C GLU A 192 -10.71 -12.18 -3.48
N SER A 193 -10.48 -11.12 -2.70
CA SER A 193 -9.71 -9.96 -3.14
C SER A 193 -8.25 -10.32 -3.44
N ILE A 194 -7.62 -11.14 -2.61
CA ILE A 194 -6.27 -11.68 -2.85
C ILE A 194 -6.27 -12.53 -4.13
N SER A 195 -7.25 -13.43 -4.30
CA SER A 195 -7.36 -14.29 -5.48
C SER A 195 -7.51 -13.46 -6.75
N ARG A 196 -8.41 -12.45 -6.76
CA ARG A 196 -8.56 -11.52 -7.88
C ARG A 196 -7.28 -10.72 -8.14
N GLY A 197 -6.61 -10.25 -7.10
CA GLY A 197 -5.33 -9.57 -7.23
C GLY A 197 -4.28 -10.43 -7.92
N ILE A 198 -4.17 -11.71 -7.53
CA ILE A 198 -3.18 -12.64 -8.10
C ILE A 198 -3.52 -13.02 -9.54
N SER A 199 -4.79 -13.34 -9.86
CA SER A 199 -5.21 -13.89 -11.15
C SER A 199 -5.68 -12.85 -12.16
N GLY A 200 -6.10 -11.67 -11.73
CA GLY A 200 -6.65 -10.63 -12.59
C GLY A 200 -5.59 -9.93 -13.42
N PHE A 201 -5.96 -9.50 -14.62
CA PHE A 201 -5.10 -8.74 -15.51
C PHE A 201 -4.83 -7.34 -14.96
N LYS A 202 -3.58 -6.88 -15.08
CA LYS A 202 -3.08 -5.63 -14.47
C LYS A 202 -2.51 -4.65 -15.49
N GLY A 203 -2.34 -5.08 -16.76
CA GLY A 203 -1.64 -4.27 -17.76
C GLY A 203 -0.20 -3.98 -17.34
N SER A 204 0.17 -2.72 -17.36
CA SER A 204 1.47 -2.25 -16.88
C SER A 204 1.44 -2.02 -15.37
N VAL A 205 2.48 -2.51 -14.67
CA VAL A 205 2.70 -2.23 -13.24
C VAL A 205 4.01 -1.46 -13.10
N VAL A 206 3.99 -0.34 -12.39
CA VAL A 206 5.18 0.49 -12.15
C VAL A 206 5.42 0.64 -10.65
N LEU A 207 6.64 0.30 -10.22
CA LEU A 207 7.14 0.45 -8.86
C LEU A 207 8.25 1.50 -8.85
N ASN A 208 8.10 2.57 -8.08
CA ASN A 208 9.11 3.59 -7.89
C ASN A 208 9.63 3.58 -6.46
N ILE A 209 10.93 3.41 -6.30
CA ILE A 209 11.67 3.44 -5.05
C ILE A 209 12.27 4.84 -4.92
N GLY A 210 11.75 5.64 -4.00
CA GLY A 210 12.18 7.01 -3.79
C GLY A 210 13.55 7.13 -3.14
N LYS A 211 14.00 8.36 -2.96
CA LYS A 211 15.19 8.67 -2.17
C LYS A 211 14.86 8.61 -0.68
N GLN A 212 15.87 8.33 0.14
CA GLN A 212 15.72 8.41 1.59
C GLN A 212 15.24 9.81 2.00
N ILE A 213 14.15 9.85 2.76
CA ILE A 213 13.60 11.11 3.27
C ILE A 213 14.48 11.64 4.40
N ASN A 214 14.72 12.94 4.38
CA ASN A 214 15.36 13.67 5.49
C ASN A 214 14.30 14.47 6.24
N PHE A 215 13.92 14.01 7.43
CA PHE A 215 12.92 14.65 8.27
C PHE A 215 13.56 15.78 9.08
N ILE A 216 12.98 16.97 9.01
CA ILE A 216 13.50 18.18 9.68
C ILE A 216 12.55 18.68 10.80
N HIS A 217 11.31 18.20 10.83
CA HIS A 217 10.30 18.60 11.80
C HIS A 217 9.99 17.49 12.79
N ASP A 218 9.92 17.80 14.08
CA ASP A 218 9.58 16.87 15.16
C ASP A 218 8.06 16.73 15.34
N SER A 219 7.36 16.40 14.26
CA SER A 219 5.91 16.18 14.22
C SER A 219 5.59 14.97 13.37
N TYR A 220 4.69 14.11 13.85
CA TYR A 220 4.19 12.96 13.10
C TYR A 220 3.36 13.40 11.90
N GLU A 221 2.61 14.48 12.05
CA GLU A 221 1.79 15.06 10.99
C GLU A 221 2.69 15.59 9.86
N ALA A 222 3.72 16.38 10.18
CA ALA A 222 4.67 16.85 9.17
C ALA A 222 5.45 15.71 8.51
N ALA A 223 5.81 14.67 9.27
CA ALA A 223 6.46 13.48 8.70
C ALA A 223 5.51 12.70 7.77
N ALA A 224 4.24 12.58 8.12
CA ALA A 224 3.23 11.92 7.30
C ALA A 224 2.97 12.71 6.00
N ASP A 225 2.89 14.04 6.09
CA ASP A 225 2.72 14.92 4.92
C ASP A 225 3.90 14.80 3.96
N GLU A 226 5.14 14.78 4.49
CA GLU A 226 6.33 14.61 3.65
C GLU A 226 6.35 13.23 2.95
N ILE A 227 6.00 12.15 3.66
CA ILE A 227 5.89 10.80 3.05
C ILE A 227 4.80 10.80 1.97
N THR A 228 3.62 11.37 2.24
CA THR A 228 2.52 11.50 1.28
C THR A 228 2.99 12.22 0.02
N LYS A 229 3.63 13.38 0.19
CA LYS A 229 4.17 14.19 -0.91
C LYS A 229 5.17 13.40 -1.76
N GLN A 230 6.11 12.69 -1.12
CA GLN A 230 7.11 11.90 -1.83
C GLN A 230 6.50 10.72 -2.60
N ILE A 231 5.51 10.03 -2.03
CA ILE A 231 4.79 8.94 -2.69
C ILE A 231 3.99 9.49 -3.89
N SER A 232 3.24 10.58 -3.70
CA SER A 232 2.43 11.18 -4.76
C SER A 232 3.27 11.71 -5.92
N ASN A 233 4.39 12.38 -5.63
CA ASN A 233 5.28 12.95 -6.66
C ASN A 233 5.93 11.89 -7.56
N GLN A 234 6.09 10.66 -7.06
CA GLN A 234 6.69 9.56 -7.83
C GLN A 234 5.65 8.56 -8.35
N PHE A 235 4.35 8.80 -8.11
CA PHE A 235 3.30 7.94 -8.63
C PHE A 235 3.27 8.02 -10.15
N TYR A 236 3.25 6.85 -10.81
CA TYR A 236 3.16 6.79 -12.26
C TYR A 236 1.70 6.75 -12.68
N ASN A 237 1.25 7.79 -13.40
CA ASN A 237 -0.08 7.83 -13.97
C ASN A 237 -0.09 7.07 -15.30
N HIS A 238 -0.83 5.97 -15.36
CA HIS A 238 -1.11 5.22 -16.59
C HIS A 238 -2.14 5.95 -17.47
N SER A 239 -2.33 5.48 -18.70
CA SER A 239 -3.39 6.01 -19.57
C SER A 239 -4.76 5.95 -18.91
N THR A 240 -5.08 4.87 -18.20
CA THR A 240 -6.34 4.72 -17.44
C THR A 240 -6.57 5.82 -16.41
N ASN A 241 -5.52 6.31 -15.73
CA ASN A 241 -5.63 7.43 -14.80
C ASN A 241 -6.02 8.73 -15.54
N ILE A 242 -5.37 8.99 -16.69
CA ILE A 242 -5.61 10.17 -17.52
C ILE A 242 -6.99 10.12 -18.16
N ASP A 243 -7.40 8.94 -18.65
CA ASP A 243 -8.72 8.72 -19.25
C ASP A 243 -9.82 8.93 -18.23
N ALA A 244 -9.69 8.36 -17.02
CA ALA A 244 -10.65 8.56 -15.94
C ALA A 244 -10.81 10.06 -15.59
N LYS A 245 -9.70 10.81 -15.49
CA LYS A 245 -9.72 12.27 -15.28
C LYS A 245 -10.40 13.00 -16.43
N SER A 246 -10.16 12.54 -17.67
CA SER A 246 -10.76 13.12 -18.87
C SER A 246 -12.26 12.85 -18.95
N ILE A 247 -12.71 11.66 -18.55
CA ILE A 247 -14.14 11.31 -18.47
C ILE A 247 -14.83 12.19 -17.42
N ILE A 248 -14.28 12.30 -16.21
CA ILE A 248 -14.83 13.14 -15.14
C ILE A 248 -14.95 14.62 -15.59
N ASN A 249 -13.97 15.09 -16.35
CA ASN A 249 -13.96 16.47 -16.86
C ASN A 249 -14.76 16.65 -18.16
N ASN A 250 -15.55 15.65 -18.59
CA ASN A 250 -16.35 15.66 -19.82
C ASN A 250 -15.56 15.95 -21.10
N LYS A 251 -14.26 15.57 -21.16
CA LYS A 251 -13.42 15.71 -22.35
C LYS A 251 -13.54 14.53 -23.30
N ILE A 252 -13.86 13.35 -22.76
CA ILE A 252 -14.19 12.13 -23.51
C ILE A 252 -15.42 11.48 -22.90
N ASN A 253 -16.21 10.76 -23.69
CA ASN A 253 -17.37 10.05 -23.17
C ASN A 253 -16.92 8.70 -22.56
N LEU A 254 -17.64 8.26 -21.55
CA LEU A 254 -17.40 6.93 -20.95
C LEU A 254 -17.49 5.79 -21.99
N SER A 255 -18.44 5.90 -22.94
CA SER A 255 -18.64 4.93 -24.03
C SER A 255 -17.46 4.80 -24.96
N ASP A 256 -16.61 5.82 -25.06
CA ASP A 256 -15.47 5.85 -25.96
C ASP A 256 -14.22 5.17 -25.35
N ASN A 257 -14.28 4.81 -24.06
CA ASN A 257 -13.25 4.06 -23.38
C ASN A 257 -13.69 2.62 -23.12
N ASN A 258 -13.12 1.68 -23.84
CA ASN A 258 -13.53 0.25 -23.77
C ASN A 258 -13.41 -0.33 -22.35
N TYR A 259 -12.32 -0.01 -21.62
CA TYR A 259 -12.11 -0.56 -20.27
C TYR A 259 -13.21 -0.11 -19.31
N PHE A 260 -13.42 1.21 -19.19
CA PHE A 260 -14.41 1.73 -18.24
C PHE A 260 -15.83 1.44 -18.66
N SER A 261 -16.16 1.49 -19.97
CA SER A 261 -17.51 1.21 -20.47
C SER A 261 -17.93 -0.25 -20.22
N GLU A 262 -17.04 -1.22 -20.42
CA GLU A 262 -17.31 -2.62 -20.12
C GLU A 262 -17.38 -2.89 -18.62
N ARG A 263 -16.43 -2.36 -17.87
CA ARG A 263 -16.28 -2.60 -16.43
C ARG A 263 -17.42 -1.98 -15.61
N LEU A 264 -17.96 -0.86 -16.06
CA LEU A 264 -19.01 -0.08 -15.39
C LEU A 264 -20.42 -0.31 -15.98
N LYS A 265 -20.54 -1.20 -16.95
CA LYS A 265 -21.84 -1.55 -17.55
C LYS A 265 -22.85 -1.94 -16.48
N ASN A 266 -24.03 -1.31 -16.53
CA ASN A 266 -25.15 -1.54 -15.60
C ASN A 266 -24.84 -1.18 -14.12
N GLN A 267 -23.78 -0.42 -13.82
CA GLN A 267 -23.54 0.06 -12.48
C GLN A 267 -24.32 1.36 -12.20
N PRO A 268 -24.73 1.61 -10.94
CA PRO A 268 -25.29 2.92 -10.55
C PRO A 268 -24.30 4.06 -10.82
N GLU A 269 -24.84 5.27 -11.09
CA GLU A 269 -24.03 6.44 -11.41
C GLU A 269 -23.02 6.77 -10.31
N GLU A 270 -23.40 6.61 -9.04
CA GLU A 270 -22.51 6.84 -7.90
C GLU A 270 -21.33 5.83 -7.86
N VAL A 271 -21.55 4.60 -8.29
CA VAL A 271 -20.47 3.58 -8.39
C VAL A 271 -19.53 3.92 -9.53
N ILE A 272 -20.07 4.41 -10.66
CA ILE A 272 -19.29 4.90 -11.81
C ILE A 272 -18.37 6.04 -11.36
N GLU A 273 -18.94 7.05 -10.71
CA GLU A 273 -18.18 8.19 -10.20
C GLU A 273 -17.08 7.77 -9.22
N ILE A 274 -17.39 6.90 -8.25
CA ILE A 274 -16.42 6.39 -7.28
C ILE A 274 -15.27 5.66 -7.97
N MET A 275 -15.59 4.77 -8.93
CA MET A 275 -14.56 4.01 -9.62
C MET A 275 -13.67 4.90 -10.50
N LEU A 276 -14.24 5.85 -11.23
CA LEU A 276 -13.45 6.81 -12.01
C LEU A 276 -12.53 7.63 -11.09
N ASN A 277 -13.03 8.09 -9.94
CA ASN A 277 -12.23 8.83 -8.96
C ASN A 277 -11.07 8.00 -8.40
N GLN A 278 -11.18 6.66 -8.25
CA GLN A 278 -10.04 5.81 -7.83
C GLN A 278 -8.83 5.96 -8.75
N TYR A 279 -9.07 6.12 -10.04
CA TYR A 279 -8.01 6.32 -11.03
C TYR A 279 -7.63 7.80 -11.17
N ALA A 280 -8.60 8.69 -11.20
CA ALA A 280 -8.40 10.11 -11.50
C ALA A 280 -7.70 10.89 -10.36
N ASN A 281 -7.87 10.49 -9.11
CA ASN A 281 -7.38 11.24 -7.95
C ASN A 281 -5.84 11.29 -7.83
N SER A 282 -5.13 10.43 -8.54
CA SER A 282 -3.67 10.51 -8.64
C SER A 282 -3.16 11.51 -9.69
N VAL A 283 -4.05 11.96 -10.59
CA VAL A 283 -3.71 12.92 -11.65
C VAL A 283 -3.92 14.33 -11.10
N LEU A 284 -2.83 15.09 -10.97
CA LEU A 284 -2.80 16.48 -10.52
C LEU A 284 -3.46 17.43 -11.54
#